data_52342d6b3fac8b51e62c7361d9667a65
#
_entry.id   52342d6b3fac8b51e62c7361d9667a65
#
_cell.length_a   1.000
_cell.length_b   1.000
_cell.length_c   1.000
_cell.angle_alpha   90.00
_cell.angle_beta   90.00
_cell.angle_gamma   90.00
#
_symmetry.space_group_name_H-M   'P 1'
#
loop_
_entity.id
_entity.type
_entity.pdbx_description
1 polymer ?
#
loop_
_entity_poly.entity_id
_entity_poly.type
_entity_poly.pdbx_seq_one_letter_code
_entity_poly.pdbx_strand_id
1 'polypeptide(L)'
;MDESQAGIKIARRNINNLRYADDTSLMAESEEELKSLLMRVKEESERAGLKLNIQKTEIMASGPITSWQIEGEKMETVTEFIFLGSKITVDSDCSHEIKRCLLLGRKAMKNLDRVLKSKDITLPTQVCIVKAKVFLVVLYGCKNWTIKKAECQRIDTFEVWYWRRLLRVPWTAERSDQSFLKEINPCIHWKDCC
;
A
#
# COMPACT_ATOMS: atom_id res chain seq x y z
N MET A 1 -12.25 2.54 -34.09
CA MET A 1 -11.42 1.58 -33.35
C MET A 1 -12.20 1.13 -32.13
N ASP A 2 -12.40 -0.14 -32.02
CA ASP A 2 -13.32 -0.74 -31.03
C ASP A 2 -12.78 -0.51 -29.60
N GLU A 3 -13.56 0.16 -28.74
CA GLU A 3 -13.18 0.51 -27.37
C GLU A 3 -12.91 -0.69 -26.47
N SER A 4 -13.21 -1.88 -26.96
CA SER A 4 -13.11 -3.14 -26.21
C SER A 4 -11.72 -3.78 -26.19
N GLN A 5 -10.75 -3.28 -26.95
CA GLN A 5 -9.43 -3.93 -27.09
C GLN A 5 -8.29 -3.25 -26.32
N ALA A 6 -8.38 -1.96 -26.00
CA ALA A 6 -7.32 -1.26 -25.27
C ALA A 6 -7.31 -1.65 -23.78
N GLY A 7 -6.13 -1.93 -23.22
CA GLY A 7 -5.92 -2.23 -21.80
C GLY A 7 -5.28 -3.58 -21.52
N ILE A 8 -5.15 -3.91 -20.25
CA ILE A 8 -4.56 -5.16 -19.75
C ILE A 8 -5.64 -6.19 -19.47
N LYS A 9 -5.47 -7.42 -19.90
CA LYS A 9 -6.43 -8.51 -19.61
C LYS A 9 -6.19 -9.10 -18.23
N ILE A 10 -7.12 -8.87 -17.30
CA ILE A 10 -7.11 -9.45 -15.96
C ILE A 10 -8.38 -10.29 -15.77
N ALA A 11 -8.24 -11.58 -15.49
CA ALA A 11 -9.35 -12.51 -15.26
C ALA A 11 -10.45 -12.44 -16.35
N ARG A 12 -10.05 -12.43 -17.62
CA ARG A 12 -10.91 -12.32 -18.82
C ARG A 12 -11.61 -10.96 -19.01
N ARG A 13 -11.29 -9.96 -18.19
CA ARG A 13 -11.79 -8.59 -18.35
C ARG A 13 -10.66 -7.70 -18.86
N ASN A 14 -10.99 -6.82 -19.78
CA ASN A 14 -10.04 -5.81 -20.24
C ASN A 14 -10.13 -4.59 -19.32
N ILE A 15 -9.02 -4.23 -18.66
CA ILE A 15 -8.95 -3.10 -17.75
C ILE A 15 -7.95 -2.11 -18.34
N ASN A 16 -8.42 -0.92 -18.68
CA ASN A 16 -7.59 0.15 -19.24
C ASN A 16 -7.43 1.34 -18.30
N ASN A 17 -8.26 1.46 -17.28
CA ASN A 17 -8.13 2.52 -16.28
C ASN A 17 -8.67 2.08 -14.91
N LEU A 18 -8.09 2.69 -13.86
CA LEU A 18 -8.60 2.69 -12.50
C LEU A 18 -8.75 4.14 -12.06
N ARG A 19 -9.92 4.52 -11.56
CA ARG A 19 -10.23 5.90 -11.16
C ARG A 19 -10.70 5.94 -9.72
N TYR A 20 -10.17 6.90 -8.99
CA TYR A 20 -10.63 7.21 -7.64
C TYR A 20 -10.52 8.73 -7.43
N ALA A 21 -11.66 9.40 -7.36
CA ALA A 21 -11.77 10.87 -7.33
C ALA A 21 -10.96 11.50 -8.48
N ASP A 22 -9.94 12.28 -8.19
CA ASP A 22 -9.02 12.92 -9.12
C ASP A 22 -7.83 12.05 -9.54
N ASP A 23 -7.57 10.97 -8.82
CA ASP A 23 -6.50 10.02 -9.16
C ASP A 23 -6.96 9.05 -10.24
N THR A 24 -6.23 8.98 -11.36
CA THR A 24 -6.49 8.04 -12.46
C THR A 24 -5.21 7.29 -12.82
N SER A 25 -5.28 5.97 -12.86
CA SER A 25 -4.22 5.12 -13.41
C SER A 25 -4.69 4.54 -14.74
N LEU A 26 -3.90 4.74 -15.80
CA LEU A 26 -4.13 4.16 -17.12
C LEU A 26 -3.22 2.96 -17.32
N MET A 27 -3.72 1.93 -17.98
CA MET A 27 -2.99 0.68 -18.24
C MET A 27 -3.13 0.29 -19.69
N ALA A 28 -2.01 -0.08 -20.31
CA ALA A 28 -1.96 -0.56 -21.69
C ALA A 28 -0.82 -1.57 -21.86
N GLU A 29 -0.90 -2.38 -22.92
CA GLU A 29 0.14 -3.35 -23.30
C GLU A 29 1.25 -2.71 -24.16
N SER A 30 0.98 -1.57 -24.80
CA SER A 30 1.94 -0.85 -25.64
C SER A 30 2.00 0.64 -25.32
N GLU A 31 3.13 1.27 -25.73
CA GLU A 31 3.36 2.71 -25.57
C GLU A 31 2.35 3.54 -26.37
N GLU A 32 2.07 3.14 -27.61
CA GLU A 32 1.14 3.83 -28.51
C GLU A 32 -0.28 3.79 -27.97
N GLU A 33 -0.68 2.65 -27.43
CA GLU A 33 -1.98 2.47 -26.81
C GLU A 33 -2.15 3.35 -25.57
N LEU A 34 -1.11 3.39 -24.71
CA LEU A 34 -1.12 4.23 -23.51
C LEU A 34 -1.18 5.73 -23.88
N LYS A 35 -0.45 6.17 -24.93
CA LYS A 35 -0.56 7.54 -25.47
C LYS A 35 -1.97 7.86 -25.92
N SER A 36 -2.58 6.98 -26.70
CA SER A 36 -3.95 7.14 -27.18
C SER A 36 -4.96 7.28 -26.03
N LEU A 37 -4.85 6.41 -25.00
CA LEU A 37 -5.71 6.48 -23.81
C LEU A 37 -5.51 7.80 -23.06
N LEU A 38 -4.27 8.24 -22.87
CA LEU A 38 -3.95 9.46 -22.15
C LEU A 38 -4.48 10.71 -22.86
N MET A 39 -4.32 10.79 -24.19
CA MET A 39 -4.85 11.92 -24.97
C MET A 39 -6.38 11.98 -24.89
N ARG A 40 -7.03 10.82 -24.96
CA ARG A 40 -8.49 10.74 -24.80
C ARG A 40 -8.95 11.21 -23.41
N VAL A 41 -8.29 10.76 -22.34
CA VAL A 41 -8.60 11.19 -20.97
C VAL A 41 -8.40 12.70 -20.83
N LYS A 42 -7.32 13.23 -21.44
CA LYS A 42 -7.06 14.67 -21.46
C LYS A 42 -8.18 15.45 -22.11
N GLU A 43 -8.57 15.08 -23.35
CA GLU A 43 -9.64 15.74 -24.09
C GLU A 43 -10.99 15.71 -23.34
N GLU A 44 -11.36 14.55 -22.80
CA GLU A 44 -12.59 14.41 -22.00
C GLU A 44 -12.55 15.26 -20.71
N SER A 45 -11.39 15.30 -20.05
CA SER A 45 -11.20 16.13 -18.86
C SER A 45 -11.31 17.61 -19.18
N GLU A 46 -10.71 18.08 -20.28
CA GLU A 46 -10.81 19.47 -20.73
C GLU A 46 -12.24 19.86 -21.09
N ARG A 47 -13.03 18.99 -21.72
CA ARG A 47 -14.45 19.20 -21.96
C ARG A 47 -15.24 19.37 -20.66
N ALA A 48 -14.82 18.70 -19.58
CA ALA A 48 -15.39 18.84 -18.26
C ALA A 48 -14.82 20.04 -17.46
N GLY A 49 -13.94 20.85 -18.04
CA GLY A 49 -13.29 21.99 -17.38
C GLY A 49 -12.14 21.59 -16.44
N LEU A 50 -11.67 20.34 -16.50
CA LEU A 50 -10.55 19.83 -15.71
C LEU A 50 -9.28 19.85 -16.54
N LYS A 51 -8.12 20.10 -15.89
CA LYS A 51 -6.81 20.07 -16.55
C LYS A 51 -5.95 18.94 -15.97
N LEU A 52 -5.33 18.19 -16.87
CA LEU A 52 -4.33 17.20 -16.49
C LEU A 52 -3.11 17.89 -15.88
N ASN A 53 -2.66 17.43 -14.71
CA ASN A 53 -1.45 17.91 -14.08
C ASN A 53 -0.25 17.08 -14.55
N ILE A 54 0.42 17.54 -15.61
CA ILE A 54 1.56 16.82 -16.24
C ILE A 54 2.70 16.62 -15.24
N GLN A 55 2.97 17.58 -14.35
CA GLN A 55 4.06 17.50 -13.38
C GLN A 55 3.82 16.42 -12.28
N LYS A 56 2.55 16.03 -12.07
CA LYS A 56 2.20 14.94 -11.15
C LYS A 56 1.89 13.62 -11.86
N THR A 57 1.97 13.63 -13.20
CA THR A 57 1.71 12.43 -13.99
C THR A 57 3.01 11.68 -14.20
N GLU A 58 3.05 10.45 -13.71
CA GLU A 58 4.21 9.56 -13.77
C GLU A 58 3.94 8.38 -14.70
N ILE A 59 4.98 7.89 -15.37
CA ILE A 59 4.89 6.72 -16.24
C ILE A 59 5.77 5.61 -15.68
N MET A 60 5.20 4.42 -15.59
CA MET A 60 5.91 3.20 -15.20
C MET A 60 5.75 2.14 -16.29
N ALA A 61 6.84 1.48 -16.67
CA ALA A 61 6.80 0.35 -17.60
C ALA A 61 7.77 -0.75 -17.20
N SER A 62 7.47 -1.96 -17.62
CA SER A 62 8.33 -3.14 -17.42
C SER A 62 9.50 -3.25 -18.42
N GLY A 63 9.57 -2.36 -19.40
CA GLY A 63 10.61 -2.30 -20.44
C GLY A 63 11.22 -0.93 -20.57
N PRO A 64 12.26 -0.78 -21.41
CA PRO A 64 12.85 0.52 -21.71
C PRO A 64 11.83 1.41 -22.41
N ILE A 65 11.55 2.57 -21.83
CA ILE A 65 10.71 3.59 -22.44
C ILE A 65 11.60 4.67 -23.03
N THR A 66 11.32 5.07 -24.27
CA THR A 66 11.83 6.30 -24.85
C THR A 66 11.18 7.50 -24.16
N SER A 67 11.88 8.64 -24.09
CA SER A 67 11.37 9.83 -23.40
C SER A 67 9.97 10.22 -23.88
N TRP A 68 9.00 10.23 -22.96
CA TRP A 68 7.65 10.67 -23.23
C TRP A 68 7.52 12.17 -23.11
N GLN A 69 6.84 12.77 -24.08
CA GLN A 69 6.51 14.19 -24.08
C GLN A 69 5.01 14.36 -24.38
N ILE A 70 4.37 15.20 -23.60
CA ILE A 70 3.01 15.67 -23.83
C ILE A 70 3.08 17.18 -23.95
N GLU A 71 2.65 17.71 -25.11
CA GLU A 71 2.65 19.17 -25.38
C GLU A 71 4.02 19.84 -25.20
N GLY A 72 5.11 19.11 -25.47
CA GLY A 72 6.47 19.61 -25.28
C GLY A 72 7.02 19.49 -23.86
N GLU A 73 6.21 19.10 -22.88
CA GLU A 73 6.67 18.80 -21.53
C GLU A 73 7.07 17.32 -21.41
N LYS A 74 8.26 17.09 -20.84
CA LYS A 74 8.79 15.75 -20.63
C LYS A 74 8.12 15.14 -19.37
N MET A 75 7.56 13.95 -19.54
CA MET A 75 7.03 13.19 -18.41
C MET A 75 8.11 12.40 -17.70
N GLU A 76 7.98 12.28 -16.39
CA GLU A 76 8.89 11.51 -15.55
C GLU A 76 8.59 10.02 -15.67
N THR A 77 9.64 9.24 -15.94
CA THR A 77 9.59 7.79 -15.95
C THR A 77 10.07 7.29 -14.59
N VAL A 78 9.23 6.53 -13.89
CA VAL A 78 9.51 6.06 -12.54
C VAL A 78 9.54 4.53 -12.47
N THR A 79 10.31 4.00 -11.53
CA THR A 79 10.36 2.57 -11.25
C THR A 79 9.42 2.17 -10.12
N GLU A 80 8.88 3.15 -9.42
CA GLU A 80 7.95 2.98 -8.30
C GLU A 80 7.08 4.23 -8.15
N PHE A 81 5.84 4.06 -7.74
CA PHE A 81 4.93 5.18 -7.42
C PHE A 81 3.96 4.79 -6.30
N ILE A 82 3.27 5.80 -5.75
CA ILE A 82 2.27 5.58 -4.71
C ILE A 82 0.88 5.83 -5.31
N PHE A 83 0.07 4.78 -5.40
CA PHE A 83 -1.33 4.86 -5.82
C PHE A 83 -2.26 4.50 -4.67
N LEU A 84 -3.19 5.39 -4.35
CA LEU A 84 -4.14 5.24 -3.22
C LEU A 84 -3.45 4.83 -1.91
N GLY A 85 -2.28 5.41 -1.64
CA GLY A 85 -1.52 5.15 -0.42
C GLY A 85 -0.70 3.85 -0.42
N SER A 86 -0.77 3.01 -1.46
CA SER A 86 0.06 1.81 -1.62
C SER A 86 1.19 2.04 -2.60
N LYS A 87 2.39 1.57 -2.25
CA LYS A 87 3.57 1.64 -3.12
C LYS A 87 3.54 0.51 -4.15
N ILE A 88 3.57 0.87 -5.42
CA ILE A 88 3.61 -0.05 -6.55
C ILE A 88 5.01 0.05 -7.19
N THR A 89 5.58 -1.09 -7.54
CA THR A 89 6.91 -1.21 -8.16
C THR A 89 6.82 -1.99 -9.46
N VAL A 90 7.73 -1.72 -10.40
CA VAL A 90 7.80 -2.39 -11.72
C VAL A 90 7.93 -3.91 -11.59
N ASP A 91 8.70 -4.38 -10.60
CA ASP A 91 8.94 -5.81 -10.36
C ASP A 91 7.78 -6.52 -9.66
N SER A 92 6.70 -5.80 -9.33
CA SER A 92 5.56 -6.31 -8.57
C SER A 92 5.94 -6.93 -7.22
N ASP A 93 7.11 -6.56 -6.65
CA ASP A 93 7.57 -7.04 -5.35
C ASP A 93 6.98 -6.23 -4.20
N CYS A 94 6.07 -6.83 -3.46
CA CYS A 94 5.43 -6.21 -2.30
C CYS A 94 6.37 -6.02 -1.10
N SER A 95 7.60 -6.52 -1.12
CA SER A 95 8.56 -6.43 0.01
C SER A 95 8.84 -4.97 0.42
N HIS A 96 8.92 -4.06 -0.56
CA HIS A 96 9.13 -2.63 -0.30
C HIS A 96 7.92 -2.00 0.40
N GLU A 97 6.71 -2.32 -0.06
CA GLU A 97 5.48 -1.83 0.54
C GLU A 97 5.30 -2.39 1.96
N ILE A 98 5.50 -3.69 2.15
CA ILE A 98 5.42 -4.33 3.47
C ILE A 98 6.40 -3.66 4.45
N LYS A 99 7.66 -3.46 4.06
CA LYS A 99 8.64 -2.75 4.89
C LYS A 99 8.19 -1.33 5.24
N ARG A 100 7.64 -0.59 4.27
CA ARG A 100 7.11 0.77 4.47
C ARG A 100 5.96 0.76 5.49
N CYS A 101 4.99 -0.13 5.33
CA CYS A 101 3.86 -0.27 6.24
C CYS A 101 4.30 -0.65 7.66
N LEU A 102 5.27 -1.56 7.81
CA LEU A 102 5.84 -1.91 9.12
C LEU A 102 6.55 -0.73 9.78
N LEU A 103 7.27 0.11 9.02
CA LEU A 103 7.89 1.33 9.54
C LEU A 103 6.84 2.35 10.00
N LEU A 104 5.78 2.54 9.22
CA LEU A 104 4.65 3.40 9.59
C LEU A 104 3.94 2.87 10.85
N GLY A 105 3.75 1.55 10.96
CA GLY A 105 3.21 0.91 12.15
C GLY A 105 4.08 1.14 13.39
N ARG A 106 5.41 1.05 13.26
CA ARG A 106 6.35 1.39 14.34
C ARG A 106 6.23 2.86 14.77
N LYS A 107 6.09 3.76 13.81
CA LYS A 107 5.87 5.20 14.08
C LYS A 107 4.53 5.42 14.79
N ALA A 108 3.46 4.80 14.31
CA ALA A 108 2.14 4.87 14.95
C ALA A 108 2.19 4.34 16.39
N MET A 109 2.85 3.20 16.63
CA MET A 109 3.01 2.64 17.97
C MET A 109 3.80 3.56 18.91
N LYS A 110 4.85 4.24 18.43
CA LYS A 110 5.59 5.23 19.23
C LYS A 110 4.72 6.43 19.60
N ASN A 111 3.87 6.88 18.68
CA ASN A 111 2.96 8.01 18.95
C ASN A 111 1.92 7.66 20.02
N LEU A 112 1.58 6.38 20.19
CA LEU A 112 0.67 5.89 21.23
C LEU A 112 1.32 5.70 22.59
N ASP A 113 2.63 5.81 22.73
CA ASP A 113 3.36 5.51 23.97
C ASP A 113 2.79 6.25 25.19
N ARG A 114 2.40 7.52 25.02
CA ARG A 114 1.81 8.32 26.13
C ARG A 114 0.50 7.71 26.60
N VAL A 115 -0.36 7.30 25.66
CA VAL A 115 -1.67 6.69 25.94
C VAL A 115 -1.49 5.30 26.56
N LEU A 116 -0.59 4.49 25.97
CA LEU A 116 -0.33 3.12 26.44
C LEU A 116 0.39 3.06 27.78
N LYS A 117 1.03 4.17 28.22
CA LYS A 117 1.67 4.29 29.55
C LYS A 117 0.70 4.75 30.63
N SER A 118 -0.48 5.26 30.28
CA SER A 118 -1.47 5.70 31.26
C SER A 118 -1.96 4.51 32.08
N LYS A 119 -2.05 4.69 33.40
CA LYS A 119 -2.60 3.70 34.35
C LYS A 119 -4.12 3.66 34.33
N ASP A 120 -4.75 4.71 33.79
CA ASP A 120 -6.21 4.87 33.78
C ASP A 120 -6.86 4.08 32.64
N ILE A 121 -6.06 3.56 31.70
CA ILE A 121 -6.53 2.84 30.53
C ILE A 121 -6.32 1.33 30.74
N THR A 122 -7.40 0.58 30.74
CA THR A 122 -7.35 -0.89 30.90
C THR A 122 -6.65 -1.58 29.73
N LEU A 123 -6.05 -2.74 29.99
CA LEU A 123 -5.37 -3.52 28.93
C LEU A 123 -6.28 -3.84 27.73
N PRO A 124 -7.54 -4.27 27.89
CA PRO A 124 -8.44 -4.48 26.74
C PRO A 124 -8.63 -3.22 25.90
N THR A 125 -8.77 -2.06 26.54
CA THR A 125 -8.88 -0.78 25.82
C THR A 125 -7.59 -0.43 25.09
N GLN A 126 -6.43 -0.66 25.69
CA GLN A 126 -5.14 -0.48 25.03
C GLN A 126 -5.00 -1.38 23.80
N VAL A 127 -5.41 -2.64 23.89
CA VAL A 127 -5.45 -3.59 22.76
C VAL A 127 -6.36 -3.08 21.64
N CYS A 128 -7.56 -2.59 21.95
CA CYS A 128 -8.47 -2.00 20.97
C CYS A 128 -7.84 -0.78 20.26
N ILE A 129 -7.19 0.11 21.01
CA ILE A 129 -6.52 1.29 20.45
C ILE A 129 -5.38 0.88 19.50
N VAL A 130 -4.55 -0.08 19.89
CA VAL A 130 -3.46 -0.59 19.04
C VAL A 130 -4.02 -1.22 17.77
N LYS A 131 -5.05 -2.05 17.89
CA LYS A 131 -5.72 -2.63 16.70
C LYS A 131 -6.25 -1.54 15.78
N ALA A 132 -6.99 -0.58 16.29
CA ALA A 132 -7.60 0.49 15.49
C ALA A 132 -6.60 1.48 14.88
N LYS A 133 -5.41 1.64 15.45
CA LYS A 133 -4.44 2.65 14.98
C LYS A 133 -3.19 2.07 14.32
N VAL A 134 -2.72 0.93 14.79
CA VAL A 134 -1.48 0.32 14.27
C VAL A 134 -1.79 -0.71 13.19
N PHE A 135 -2.74 -1.62 13.44
CA PHE A 135 -3.10 -2.64 12.44
C PHE A 135 -3.65 -2.06 11.15
N LEU A 136 -4.52 -1.04 11.23
CA LEU A 136 -5.07 -0.40 10.03
C LEU A 136 -3.96 0.21 9.15
N VAL A 137 -2.90 0.72 9.77
CA VAL A 137 -1.75 1.28 9.03
C VAL A 137 -0.88 0.17 8.46
N VAL A 138 -0.61 -0.89 9.23
CA VAL A 138 0.29 -1.98 8.83
C VAL A 138 -0.34 -2.85 7.75
N LEU A 139 -1.64 -3.14 7.86
CA LEU A 139 -2.35 -4.04 6.95
C LEU A 139 -3.08 -3.29 5.82
N TYR A 140 -2.83 -1.99 5.67
CA TYR A 140 -3.41 -1.23 4.58
C TYR A 140 -2.96 -1.81 3.23
N GLY A 141 -3.92 -2.19 2.39
CA GLY A 141 -3.66 -2.78 1.08
C GLY A 141 -3.17 -4.24 1.10
N CYS A 142 -3.13 -4.91 2.26
CA CYS A 142 -2.58 -6.26 2.39
C CYS A 142 -3.24 -7.31 1.49
N LYS A 143 -4.50 -7.14 1.13
CA LYS A 143 -5.22 -8.04 0.20
C LYS A 143 -4.61 -8.11 -1.20
N ASN A 144 -3.82 -7.09 -1.56
CA ASN A 144 -3.14 -7.02 -2.85
C ASN A 144 -1.68 -7.52 -2.77
N TRP A 145 -1.22 -7.94 -1.59
CA TRP A 145 0.15 -8.38 -1.42
C TRP A 145 0.35 -9.82 -1.83
N THR A 146 1.37 -10.05 -2.66
CA THR A 146 1.93 -11.39 -2.87
C THR A 146 2.97 -11.65 -1.79
N ILE A 147 2.55 -12.28 -0.68
CA ILE A 147 3.37 -12.43 0.52
C ILE A 147 4.28 -13.65 0.39
N LYS A 148 5.61 -13.42 0.38
CA LYS A 148 6.62 -14.48 0.42
C LYS A 148 6.88 -14.90 1.88
N LYS A 149 7.48 -16.08 2.10
CA LYS A 149 7.79 -16.59 3.45
C LYS A 149 8.62 -15.62 4.30
N ALA A 150 9.56 -14.90 3.68
CA ALA A 150 10.38 -13.91 4.37
C ALA A 150 9.56 -12.71 4.88
N GLU A 151 8.56 -12.29 4.13
CA GLU A 151 7.65 -11.22 4.53
C GLU A 151 6.71 -11.66 5.66
N CYS A 152 6.21 -12.92 5.61
CA CYS A 152 5.47 -13.50 6.74
C CYS A 152 6.28 -13.39 8.04
N GLN A 153 7.54 -13.81 8.00
CA GLN A 153 8.43 -13.74 9.18
C GLN A 153 8.64 -12.31 9.68
N ARG A 154 8.73 -11.33 8.78
CA ARG A 154 8.85 -9.91 9.17
C ARG A 154 7.59 -9.39 9.85
N ILE A 155 6.42 -9.75 9.34
CA ILE A 155 5.13 -9.35 9.91
C ILE A 155 4.96 -10.04 11.28
N ASP A 156 5.25 -11.34 11.39
CA ASP A 156 5.20 -12.08 12.65
C ASP A 156 6.15 -11.47 13.70
N THR A 157 7.39 -11.11 13.29
CA THR A 157 8.36 -10.42 14.18
C THR A 157 7.85 -9.06 14.63
N PHE A 158 7.21 -8.31 13.74
CA PHE A 158 6.61 -7.03 14.10
C PHE A 158 5.45 -7.22 15.07
N GLU A 159 4.61 -8.25 14.88
CA GLU A 159 3.50 -8.59 15.77
C GLU A 159 4.00 -8.86 17.18
N VAL A 160 5.01 -9.69 17.34
CA VAL A 160 5.65 -9.95 18.62
C VAL A 160 6.22 -8.67 19.24
N TRP A 161 6.88 -7.84 18.44
CA TRP A 161 7.48 -6.59 18.91
C TRP A 161 6.45 -5.63 19.51
N TYR A 162 5.31 -5.41 18.86
CA TYR A 162 4.33 -4.48 19.39
C TYR A 162 3.56 -5.04 20.59
N TRP A 163 3.31 -6.35 20.66
CA TRP A 163 2.70 -6.97 21.84
C TRP A 163 3.63 -6.90 23.04
N ARG A 164 4.91 -7.22 22.89
CA ARG A 164 5.91 -7.04 23.95
C ARG A 164 5.95 -5.60 24.44
N ARG A 165 5.89 -4.64 23.52
CA ARG A 165 5.87 -3.22 23.87
C ARG A 165 4.61 -2.83 24.64
N LEU A 166 3.45 -3.29 24.22
CA LEU A 166 2.17 -3.08 24.90
C LEU A 166 2.20 -3.62 26.33
N LEU A 167 2.65 -4.86 26.51
CA LEU A 167 2.73 -5.55 27.81
C LEU A 167 3.96 -5.12 28.64
N ARG A 168 4.81 -4.23 28.11
CA ARG A 168 6.04 -3.78 28.76
C ARG A 168 7.00 -4.91 29.14
N VAL A 169 7.04 -5.96 28.34
CA VAL A 169 7.91 -7.11 28.56
C VAL A 169 9.27 -6.85 27.89
N PRO A 170 10.39 -6.83 28.65
CA PRO A 170 11.69 -6.66 28.09
C PRO A 170 12.09 -7.86 27.21
N TRP A 171 12.95 -7.64 26.23
CA TRP A 171 13.47 -8.70 25.34
C TRP A 171 14.25 -9.78 26.10
N THR A 172 14.83 -9.42 27.25
CA THR A 172 15.58 -10.32 28.12
C THR A 172 14.70 -11.26 28.96
N ALA A 173 13.38 -11.05 28.96
CA ALA A 173 12.47 -11.94 29.69
C ALA A 173 12.34 -13.27 28.94
N GLU A 174 12.56 -14.37 29.65
CA GLU A 174 12.42 -15.76 29.16
C GLU A 174 10.95 -16.19 29.02
N ARG A 175 10.09 -15.33 28.50
CA ARG A 175 8.70 -15.68 28.19
C ARG A 175 8.56 -16.02 26.72
N SER A 176 7.94 -17.16 26.42
CA SER A 176 7.65 -17.55 25.05
C SER A 176 6.62 -16.64 24.39
N ASP A 177 6.75 -16.40 23.09
CA ASP A 177 5.82 -15.55 22.34
C ASP A 177 4.38 -16.09 22.41
N GLN A 178 4.21 -17.42 22.47
CA GLN A 178 2.92 -18.07 22.65
C GLN A 178 2.24 -17.72 23.98
N SER A 179 3.01 -17.47 25.06
CA SER A 179 2.45 -17.10 26.36
C SER A 179 1.81 -15.70 26.33
N PHE A 180 2.39 -14.75 25.56
CA PHE A 180 1.81 -13.41 25.41
C PHE A 180 0.54 -13.43 24.58
N LEU A 181 0.55 -14.19 23.49
CA LEU A 181 -0.59 -14.32 22.61
C LEU A 181 -1.82 -14.88 23.32
N LYS A 182 -1.61 -15.83 24.26
CA LYS A 182 -2.68 -16.35 25.11
C LYS A 182 -3.23 -15.29 26.09
N GLU A 183 -2.35 -14.47 26.68
CA GLU A 183 -2.75 -13.43 27.65
C GLU A 183 -3.58 -12.32 27.01
N ILE A 184 -3.24 -11.93 25.77
CA ILE A 184 -3.92 -10.86 25.04
C ILE A 184 -5.22 -11.37 24.41
N ASN A 185 -5.35 -12.71 24.24
CA ASN A 185 -6.43 -13.34 23.48
C ASN A 185 -6.69 -12.58 22.18
N PRO A 186 -5.71 -12.58 21.23
CA PRO A 186 -5.84 -11.80 20.01
C PRO A 186 -6.98 -12.36 19.19
N CYS A 187 -8.13 -11.70 19.23
CA CYS A 187 -9.28 -12.06 18.40
C CYS A 187 -8.98 -11.97 16.90
N ILE A 188 -7.83 -11.39 16.52
CA ILE A 188 -7.45 -11.20 15.12
C ILE A 188 -5.92 -11.34 15.02
N HIS A 189 -5.48 -12.36 14.32
CA HIS A 189 -4.12 -12.48 13.81
C HIS A 189 -4.05 -11.79 12.44
N TRP A 190 -2.91 -11.20 12.06
CA TRP A 190 -2.77 -10.54 10.76
C TRP A 190 -3.13 -11.48 9.59
N LYS A 191 -2.90 -12.78 9.74
CA LYS A 191 -3.25 -13.81 8.73
C LYS A 191 -4.74 -13.94 8.45
N ASP A 192 -5.57 -13.48 9.37
CA ASP A 192 -7.03 -13.47 9.19
C ASP A 192 -7.50 -12.23 8.41
N CYS A 193 -6.60 -11.27 8.18
CA CYS A 193 -6.89 -9.99 7.52
C CYS A 193 -6.40 -9.91 6.07
N CYS A 194 -5.47 -10.80 5.65
CA CYS A 194 -4.83 -10.78 4.33
C CYS A 194 -5.34 -11.86 3.37
#